data_d6134b98fdd1573ba313b7b9c081dea7
#
_entry.id   d6134b98fdd1573ba313b7b9c081dea7
#
_cell.length_a   1.000
_cell.length_b   1.000
_cell.length_c   1.000
_cell.angle_alpha   90.00
_cell.angle_beta   90.00
_cell.angle_gamma   90.00
#
_symmetry.space_group_name_H-M   'P 1'
#
loop_
_entity.id
_entity.type
_entity.pdbx_description
1 polymer ?
#
loop_
_entity_poly.entity_id
_entity_poly.type
_entity_poly.pdbx_seq_one_letter_code
_entity_poly.pdbx_strand_id
1 'polypeptide(L)'
;MLARFFPQDIPQEHRSNFIHLYFDIGWYGVLAGSSINFLNIYAARLGANGFEIGLLTAVGAIVSLMLALPAGHWVEARPIGKAVFWSSVIYRVGFLLWVPLPWLFGNSAQIWALIVLALLMAIPLTPLSVGFNALFASAVPNEYRAHVAGVRNMVLSITYMISSIGSGYLLNRLAFPLGYQIVFGIGFFGAVMSSLHLYLIKPVTASNAKALPSKPEPVRSPEGTNQRSSFFSAIRADIWQTPFRVVLFALLAFHLTQNLPLPIFPLVQVNVLHLTDNQIGIGSAIFYFILLIGSTQLRSMVQQIGHQKVTAIGILSMALYPIGMALSQNSLHFYITSAIGGLASALATGAYANYLLEHIPEDDRPAYLAWYNVILNLCVLVGSLGGPLIANAIGLTMALYIFAAARILAGIAIFKWGNPIARAQPIPA
;
A
#
# COMPACT_ATOMS: atom_id res chain seq x y z
N MET A 1 -4.98 7.86 29.61
CA MET A 1 -4.53 7.17 28.39
C MET A 1 -4.89 7.93 27.13
N LEU A 2 -6.12 8.41 26.97
CA LEU A 2 -6.56 9.20 25.79
C LEU A 2 -5.75 10.49 25.54
N ALA A 3 -5.20 11.14 26.59
CA ALA A 3 -4.41 12.36 26.44
C ALA A 3 -3.11 12.19 25.62
N ARG A 4 -2.60 10.96 25.46
CA ARG A 4 -1.41 10.68 24.62
C ARG A 4 -1.71 10.64 23.11
N PHE A 5 -2.98 10.48 22.72
CA PHE A 5 -3.39 10.48 21.31
C PHE A 5 -3.62 11.91 20.78
N PHE A 6 -3.73 12.88 21.68
CA PHE A 6 -3.93 14.28 21.32
C PHE A 6 -2.78 15.10 21.93
N PRO A 7 -2.00 15.84 21.14
CA PRO A 7 -1.10 16.86 21.65
C PRO A 7 -1.87 17.84 22.54
N GLN A 8 -1.28 18.30 23.64
CA GLN A 8 -1.98 19.11 24.65
C GLN A 8 -2.46 20.48 24.10
N ASP A 9 -1.86 20.97 23.00
CA ASP A 9 -2.07 22.31 22.45
C ASP A 9 -2.89 22.33 21.16
N ILE A 10 -3.68 21.27 20.85
CA ILE A 10 -4.48 21.26 19.61
C ILE A 10 -5.66 22.22 19.76
N PRO A 11 -5.79 23.21 18.83
CA PRO A 11 -6.99 24.04 18.75
C PRO A 11 -8.25 23.16 18.62
N GLN A 12 -9.34 23.56 19.30
CA GLN A 12 -10.58 22.77 19.35
C GLN A 12 -11.14 22.49 17.94
N GLU A 13 -10.93 23.40 16.99
CA GLU A 13 -11.36 23.29 15.59
C GLU A 13 -10.71 22.08 14.83
N HIS A 14 -9.48 21.71 15.19
CA HIS A 14 -8.78 20.59 14.56
C HIS A 14 -9.09 19.24 15.20
N ARG A 15 -9.52 19.24 16.46
CA ARG A 15 -9.75 18.02 17.25
C ARG A 15 -10.79 17.10 16.63
N SER A 16 -11.86 17.66 16.07
CA SER A 16 -12.90 16.90 15.37
C SER A 16 -12.35 16.14 14.17
N ASN A 17 -11.53 16.80 13.34
CA ASN A 17 -10.91 16.17 12.17
C ASN A 17 -9.98 15.01 12.58
N PHE A 18 -9.19 15.17 13.64
CA PHE A 18 -8.30 14.11 14.12
C PHE A 18 -9.08 12.89 14.60
N ILE A 19 -10.15 13.10 15.34
CA ILE A 19 -11.06 12.02 15.80
C ILE A 19 -11.61 11.27 14.58
N HIS A 20 -12.15 11.98 13.59
CA HIS A 20 -12.72 11.35 12.40
C HIS A 20 -11.65 10.63 11.56
N LEU A 21 -10.43 11.16 11.46
CA LEU A 21 -9.31 10.49 10.81
C LEU A 21 -8.88 9.20 11.52
N TYR A 22 -8.95 9.16 12.86
CA TYR A 22 -8.63 7.94 13.63
C TYR A 22 -9.74 6.89 13.51
N PHE A 23 -10.99 7.28 13.53
CA PHE A 23 -12.10 6.36 13.31
C PHE A 23 -12.16 5.86 11.86
N ASP A 24 -11.91 6.72 10.88
CA ASP A 24 -11.81 6.34 9.46
C ASP A 24 -10.80 5.19 9.29
N ILE A 25 -9.57 5.40 9.77
CA ILE A 25 -8.53 4.38 9.60
C ILE A 25 -8.79 3.13 10.45
N GLY A 26 -9.43 3.28 11.61
CA GLY A 26 -9.84 2.16 12.44
C GLY A 26 -10.86 1.26 11.74
N TRP A 27 -11.89 1.83 11.15
CA TRP A 27 -12.89 1.10 10.36
C TRP A 27 -12.29 0.55 9.05
N TYR A 28 -11.37 1.29 8.42
CA TYR A 28 -10.61 0.75 7.30
C TYR A 28 -9.76 -0.44 7.72
N GLY A 29 -9.21 -0.46 8.93
CA GLY A 29 -8.50 -1.61 9.49
C GLY A 29 -9.40 -2.84 9.66
N VAL A 30 -10.69 -2.65 9.99
CA VAL A 30 -11.68 -3.74 9.98
C VAL A 30 -11.87 -4.31 8.58
N LEU A 31 -12.05 -3.45 7.57
CA LEU A 31 -12.14 -3.87 6.16
C LEU A 31 -10.86 -4.60 5.71
N ALA A 32 -9.70 -4.05 6.04
CA ALA A 32 -8.41 -4.58 5.61
C ALA A 32 -8.09 -5.94 6.24
N GLY A 33 -8.35 -6.10 7.55
CA GLY A 33 -8.10 -7.35 8.27
C GLY A 33 -9.13 -8.44 8.01
N SER A 34 -10.32 -8.08 7.50
CA SER A 34 -11.35 -9.04 7.09
C SER A 34 -11.31 -9.29 5.57
N SER A 35 -12.03 -8.49 4.80
CA SER A 35 -12.26 -8.74 3.36
C SER A 35 -11.00 -8.71 2.53
N ILE A 36 -10.14 -7.69 2.70
CA ILE A 36 -8.95 -7.54 1.86
C ILE A 36 -7.92 -8.64 2.16
N ASN A 37 -7.69 -8.92 3.45
CA ASN A 37 -6.75 -9.97 3.89
C ASN A 37 -7.13 -11.35 3.34
N PHE A 38 -8.42 -11.67 3.38
CA PHE A 38 -8.90 -13.00 3.01
C PHE A 38 -9.34 -13.13 1.54
N LEU A 39 -9.31 -12.06 0.73
CA LEU A 39 -9.72 -12.11 -0.68
C LEU A 39 -8.93 -13.12 -1.50
N ASN A 40 -7.60 -13.02 -1.46
CA ASN A 40 -6.73 -13.92 -2.22
C ASN A 40 -6.75 -15.36 -1.65
N ILE A 41 -6.99 -15.50 -0.34
CA ILE A 41 -7.19 -16.81 0.31
C ILE A 41 -8.50 -17.43 -0.18
N TYR A 42 -9.59 -16.64 -0.24
CA TYR A 42 -10.86 -17.09 -0.79
C TYR A 42 -10.72 -17.55 -2.24
N ALA A 43 -10.06 -16.76 -3.08
CA ALA A 43 -9.79 -17.15 -4.46
C ALA A 43 -8.99 -18.49 -4.53
N ALA A 44 -7.96 -18.66 -3.69
CA ALA A 44 -7.22 -19.93 -3.61
C ALA A 44 -8.09 -21.10 -3.13
N ARG A 45 -9.01 -20.88 -2.15
CA ARG A 45 -10.00 -21.89 -1.69
C ARG A 45 -11.00 -22.28 -2.79
N LEU A 46 -11.35 -21.35 -3.68
CA LEU A 46 -12.19 -21.60 -4.86
C LEU A 46 -11.45 -22.42 -5.94
N GLY A 47 -10.13 -22.59 -5.83
CA GLY A 47 -9.29 -23.25 -6.80
C GLY A 47 -8.64 -22.34 -7.81
N ALA A 48 -8.53 -21.03 -7.53
CA ALA A 48 -7.84 -20.07 -8.39
C ALA A 48 -6.37 -20.49 -8.58
N ASN A 49 -5.92 -20.40 -9.82
CA ASN A 49 -4.51 -20.60 -10.17
C ASN A 49 -3.68 -19.34 -9.89
N GLY A 50 -2.35 -19.46 -10.02
CA GLY A 50 -1.44 -18.37 -9.73
C GLY A 50 -1.66 -17.14 -10.63
N PHE A 51 -2.02 -17.33 -11.90
CA PHE A 51 -2.28 -16.23 -12.82
C PHE A 51 -3.55 -15.45 -12.41
N GLU A 52 -4.60 -16.14 -12.02
CA GLU A 52 -5.86 -15.51 -11.56
C GLU A 52 -5.65 -14.70 -10.28
N ILE A 53 -4.90 -15.22 -9.29
CA ILE A 53 -4.53 -14.45 -8.08
C ILE A 53 -3.60 -13.29 -8.44
N GLY A 54 -2.66 -13.51 -9.37
CA GLY A 54 -1.80 -12.46 -9.90
C GLY A 54 -2.59 -11.34 -10.56
N LEU A 55 -3.58 -11.68 -11.38
CA LEU A 55 -4.45 -10.72 -12.04
C LEU A 55 -5.29 -9.95 -11.02
N LEU A 56 -5.88 -10.64 -10.03
CA LEU A 56 -6.63 -10.01 -8.94
C LEU A 56 -5.79 -8.98 -8.17
N THR A 57 -4.50 -9.24 -8.01
CA THR A 57 -3.54 -8.30 -7.39
C THR A 57 -3.13 -7.16 -8.33
N ALA A 58 -2.99 -7.43 -9.64
CA ALA A 58 -2.48 -6.49 -10.63
C ALA A 58 -3.50 -5.45 -11.11
N VAL A 59 -4.82 -5.75 -11.02
CA VAL A 59 -5.87 -4.87 -11.58
C VAL A 59 -5.81 -3.44 -11.06
N GLY A 60 -5.47 -3.24 -9.79
CA GLY A 60 -5.28 -1.91 -9.20
C GLY A 60 -4.16 -1.11 -9.87
N ALA A 61 -3.05 -1.77 -10.17
CA ALA A 61 -1.91 -1.15 -10.83
C ALA A 61 -2.22 -0.81 -12.30
N ILE A 62 -2.94 -1.68 -13.01
CA ILE A 62 -3.39 -1.42 -14.39
C ILE A 62 -4.22 -0.14 -14.44
N VAL A 63 -5.23 -0.04 -13.58
CA VAL A 63 -6.12 1.13 -13.53
C VAL A 63 -5.35 2.38 -13.10
N SER A 64 -4.47 2.28 -12.11
CA SER A 64 -3.66 3.41 -11.65
C SER A 64 -2.73 3.95 -12.73
N LEU A 65 -2.10 3.07 -13.53
CA LEU A 65 -1.26 3.49 -14.66
C LEU A 65 -2.05 4.28 -15.72
N MET A 66 -3.30 3.88 -15.96
CA MET A 66 -4.16 4.50 -16.97
C MET A 66 -4.85 5.78 -16.46
N LEU A 67 -5.26 5.79 -15.21
CA LEU A 67 -6.19 6.79 -14.68
C LEU A 67 -5.58 7.76 -13.66
N ALA A 68 -4.33 7.60 -13.20
CA ALA A 68 -3.77 8.45 -12.16
C ALA A 68 -3.81 9.95 -12.54
N LEU A 69 -3.41 10.31 -13.77
CA LEU A 69 -3.45 11.70 -14.25
C LEU A 69 -4.88 12.23 -14.44
N PRO A 70 -5.79 11.54 -15.17
CA PRO A 70 -7.19 11.94 -15.26
C PRO A 70 -7.86 12.07 -13.89
N ALA A 71 -7.56 11.16 -12.95
CA ALA A 71 -8.12 11.18 -11.61
C ALA A 71 -7.64 12.41 -10.81
N GLY A 72 -6.36 12.80 -10.95
CA GLY A 72 -5.82 14.03 -10.36
C GLY A 72 -6.60 15.26 -10.82
N HIS A 73 -6.73 15.48 -12.12
CA HIS A 73 -7.50 16.58 -12.68
C HIS A 73 -8.98 16.54 -12.26
N TRP A 74 -9.57 15.34 -12.19
CA TRP A 74 -10.95 15.17 -11.75
C TRP A 74 -11.15 15.60 -10.30
N VAL A 75 -10.19 15.31 -9.42
CA VAL A 75 -10.20 15.69 -8.01
C VAL A 75 -10.00 17.21 -7.85
N GLU A 76 -9.04 17.80 -8.57
CA GLU A 76 -8.73 19.23 -8.53
C GLU A 76 -9.92 20.11 -8.96
N ALA A 77 -10.72 19.62 -9.92
CA ALA A 77 -11.89 20.33 -10.43
C ALA A 77 -13.09 20.33 -9.46
N ARG A 78 -12.99 19.70 -8.28
CA ARG A 78 -14.11 19.49 -7.36
C ARG A 78 -13.76 19.83 -5.92
N PRO A 79 -14.76 20.16 -5.05
CA PRO A 79 -14.54 20.28 -3.62
C PRO A 79 -13.97 18.96 -3.07
N ILE A 80 -12.76 19.03 -2.50
CA ILE A 80 -11.96 17.85 -2.13
C ILE A 80 -12.71 16.85 -1.23
N GLY A 81 -13.44 17.33 -0.21
CA GLY A 81 -14.22 16.48 0.68
C GLY A 81 -15.31 15.69 -0.05
N LYS A 82 -16.00 16.32 -1.03
CA LYS A 82 -17.04 15.65 -1.84
C LYS A 82 -16.41 14.64 -2.80
N ALA A 83 -15.28 14.99 -3.45
CA ALA A 83 -14.59 14.09 -4.36
C ALA A 83 -14.12 12.82 -3.64
N VAL A 84 -13.46 12.96 -2.48
CA VAL A 84 -13.00 11.85 -1.65
C VAL A 84 -14.17 11.00 -1.14
N PHE A 85 -15.23 11.63 -0.64
CA PHE A 85 -16.41 10.91 -0.13
C PHE A 85 -17.07 10.05 -1.21
N TRP A 86 -17.43 10.62 -2.36
CA TRP A 86 -18.11 9.87 -3.41
C TRP A 86 -17.22 8.77 -4.02
N SER A 87 -15.94 9.05 -4.24
CA SER A 87 -14.98 8.02 -4.67
C SER A 87 -14.89 6.88 -3.65
N SER A 88 -14.89 7.21 -2.36
CA SER A 88 -14.90 6.25 -1.26
C SER A 88 -16.17 5.39 -1.26
N VAL A 89 -17.34 6.00 -1.39
CA VAL A 89 -18.63 5.28 -1.38
C VAL A 89 -18.70 4.31 -2.56
N ILE A 90 -18.40 4.79 -3.79
CA ILE A 90 -18.47 3.95 -5.00
C ILE A 90 -17.48 2.77 -4.89
N TYR A 91 -16.24 3.02 -4.47
CA TYR A 91 -15.25 1.97 -4.23
C TYR A 91 -15.75 0.93 -3.23
N ARG A 92 -16.31 1.37 -2.12
CA ARG A 92 -16.67 0.52 -0.98
C ARG A 92 -17.97 -0.26 -1.16
N VAL A 93 -18.89 0.24 -1.97
CA VAL A 93 -20.08 -0.54 -2.39
C VAL A 93 -19.68 -1.83 -3.11
N GLY A 94 -18.54 -1.86 -3.79
CA GLY A 94 -18.00 -3.06 -4.41
C GLY A 94 -17.84 -4.23 -3.44
N PHE A 95 -17.48 -3.98 -2.18
CA PHE A 95 -17.34 -5.05 -1.18
C PHE A 95 -18.68 -5.73 -0.83
N LEU A 96 -19.79 -5.02 -0.93
CA LEU A 96 -21.10 -5.62 -0.77
C LEU A 96 -21.38 -6.65 -1.88
N LEU A 97 -20.91 -6.39 -3.10
CA LEU A 97 -21.14 -7.27 -4.24
C LEU A 97 -20.38 -8.60 -4.13
N TRP A 98 -19.38 -8.72 -3.24
CA TRP A 98 -18.69 -9.99 -2.98
C TRP A 98 -19.56 -10.96 -2.17
N VAL A 99 -20.49 -10.45 -1.36
CA VAL A 99 -21.32 -11.28 -0.47
C VAL A 99 -22.23 -12.25 -1.23
N PRO A 100 -22.97 -11.85 -2.28
CA PRO A 100 -23.89 -12.75 -2.99
C PRO A 100 -23.21 -13.67 -4.02
N LEU A 101 -21.90 -13.50 -4.32
CA LEU A 101 -21.23 -14.27 -5.38
C LEU A 101 -21.43 -15.79 -5.26
N PRO A 102 -21.33 -16.42 -4.06
CA PRO A 102 -21.52 -17.86 -3.94
C PRO A 102 -22.92 -18.35 -4.29
N TRP A 103 -23.93 -17.49 -4.21
CA TRP A 103 -25.31 -17.84 -4.58
C TRP A 103 -25.56 -17.70 -6.08
N LEU A 104 -24.78 -16.86 -6.77
CA LEU A 104 -25.00 -16.50 -8.17
C LEU A 104 -24.12 -17.31 -9.13
N PHE A 105 -22.96 -17.75 -8.69
CA PHE A 105 -21.92 -18.29 -9.57
C PHE A 105 -21.27 -19.56 -9.01
N GLY A 106 -20.88 -20.49 -9.87
CA GLY A 106 -19.97 -21.59 -9.52
C GLY A 106 -18.52 -21.08 -9.33
N ASN A 107 -17.66 -21.92 -8.72
CA ASN A 107 -16.34 -21.53 -8.25
C ASN A 107 -15.49 -20.77 -9.30
N SER A 108 -15.37 -21.29 -10.51
CA SER A 108 -14.57 -20.63 -11.57
C SER A 108 -15.16 -19.27 -11.99
N ALA A 109 -16.48 -19.18 -12.10
CA ALA A 109 -17.15 -17.92 -12.45
C ALA A 109 -17.04 -16.88 -11.31
N GLN A 110 -17.02 -17.33 -10.04
CA GLN A 110 -16.77 -16.44 -8.89
C GLN A 110 -15.38 -15.81 -8.95
N ILE A 111 -14.34 -16.57 -9.32
CA ILE A 111 -12.97 -16.05 -9.45
C ILE A 111 -12.93 -14.92 -10.49
N TRP A 112 -13.52 -15.14 -11.66
CA TRP A 112 -13.58 -14.10 -12.70
C TRP A 112 -14.46 -12.92 -12.29
N ALA A 113 -15.57 -13.15 -11.59
CA ALA A 113 -16.41 -12.09 -11.06
C ALA A 113 -15.64 -11.23 -10.03
N LEU A 114 -14.83 -11.82 -9.16
CA LEU A 114 -13.95 -11.09 -8.23
C LEU A 114 -12.93 -10.23 -8.97
N ILE A 115 -12.30 -10.75 -10.03
CA ILE A 115 -11.34 -10.02 -10.85
C ILE A 115 -12.01 -8.81 -11.54
N VAL A 116 -13.17 -9.02 -12.15
CA VAL A 116 -13.93 -7.94 -12.81
C VAL A 116 -14.38 -6.89 -11.79
N LEU A 117 -14.91 -7.31 -10.64
CA LEU A 117 -15.32 -6.39 -9.58
C LEU A 117 -14.12 -5.62 -9.03
N ALA A 118 -12.97 -6.27 -8.80
CA ALA A 118 -11.76 -5.60 -8.36
C ALA A 118 -11.27 -4.57 -9.40
N LEU A 119 -11.38 -4.87 -10.70
CA LEU A 119 -11.07 -3.93 -11.78
C LEU A 119 -11.99 -2.71 -11.74
N LEU A 120 -13.31 -2.94 -11.63
CA LEU A 120 -14.28 -1.85 -11.55
C LEU A 120 -14.10 -1.01 -10.28
N MET A 121 -13.80 -1.64 -9.15
CA MET A 121 -13.53 -0.97 -7.88
C MET A 121 -12.23 -0.15 -7.92
N ALA A 122 -11.22 -0.55 -8.69
CA ALA A 122 -9.98 0.19 -8.83
C ALA A 122 -10.16 1.56 -9.51
N ILE A 123 -11.21 1.73 -10.33
CA ILE A 123 -11.53 3.01 -10.97
C ILE A 123 -11.81 4.11 -9.92
N PRO A 124 -12.76 3.98 -9.01
CA PRO A 124 -12.99 4.98 -7.96
C PRO A 124 -11.91 4.97 -6.86
N LEU A 125 -11.14 3.89 -6.68
CA LEU A 125 -10.03 3.84 -5.75
C LEU A 125 -8.90 4.80 -6.15
N THR A 126 -8.67 5.00 -7.44
CA THR A 126 -7.60 5.90 -7.93
C THR A 126 -7.83 7.35 -7.51
N PRO A 127 -8.97 8.02 -7.80
CA PRO A 127 -9.23 9.37 -7.29
C PRO A 127 -9.39 9.41 -5.76
N LEU A 128 -9.84 8.35 -5.10
CA LEU A 128 -9.86 8.26 -3.64
C LEU A 128 -8.45 8.38 -3.07
N SER A 129 -7.47 7.64 -3.59
CA SER A 129 -6.10 7.65 -3.08
C SER A 129 -5.40 8.99 -3.30
N VAL A 130 -5.55 9.59 -4.46
CA VAL A 130 -5.02 10.92 -4.78
C VAL A 130 -5.69 11.99 -3.90
N GLY A 131 -7.02 11.98 -3.85
CA GLY A 131 -7.80 12.97 -3.13
C GLY A 131 -7.63 12.87 -1.62
N PHE A 132 -7.46 11.66 -1.07
CA PHE A 132 -7.25 11.49 0.36
C PHE A 132 -5.99 12.20 0.87
N ASN A 133 -4.88 12.14 0.12
CA ASN A 133 -3.65 12.84 0.49
C ASN A 133 -3.86 14.35 0.56
N ALA A 134 -4.61 14.92 -0.40
CA ALA A 134 -4.94 16.33 -0.42
C ALA A 134 -5.92 16.71 0.71
N LEU A 135 -6.93 15.85 0.98
CA LEU A 135 -7.86 16.04 2.10
C LEU A 135 -7.11 16.01 3.44
N PHE A 136 -6.23 15.03 3.64
CA PHE A 136 -5.40 14.93 4.85
C PHE A 136 -4.54 16.18 5.05
N ALA A 137 -3.89 16.65 3.97
CA ALA A 137 -3.07 17.86 4.00
C ALA A 137 -3.89 19.12 4.32
N SER A 138 -5.15 19.20 3.90
CA SER A 138 -6.04 20.33 4.18
C SER A 138 -6.72 20.26 5.55
N ALA A 139 -6.86 19.05 6.11
CA ALA A 139 -7.54 18.81 7.39
C ALA A 139 -6.60 18.81 8.61
N VAL A 140 -5.28 18.63 8.38
CA VAL A 140 -4.27 18.49 9.42
C VAL A 140 -3.14 19.50 9.20
N PRO A 141 -2.89 20.43 10.16
CA PRO A 141 -1.77 21.35 10.08
C PRO A 141 -0.43 20.64 9.98
N ASN A 142 0.54 21.26 9.29
CA ASN A 142 1.86 20.65 9.00
C ASN A 142 2.56 20.09 10.24
N GLU A 143 2.51 20.83 11.35
CA GLU A 143 3.14 20.48 12.63
C GLU A 143 2.60 19.19 13.26
N TYR A 144 1.33 18.83 13.00
CA TYR A 144 0.67 17.63 13.56
C TYR A 144 0.63 16.45 12.59
N ARG A 145 0.97 16.63 11.30
CA ARG A 145 0.83 15.58 10.26
C ARG A 145 1.57 14.29 10.61
N ALA A 146 2.81 14.42 11.08
CA ALA A 146 3.62 13.25 11.45
C ALA A 146 3.01 12.50 12.64
N HIS A 147 2.52 13.21 13.66
CA HIS A 147 1.86 12.64 14.81
C HIS A 147 0.55 11.93 14.42
N VAL A 148 -0.32 12.61 13.67
CA VAL A 148 -1.61 12.07 13.24
C VAL A 148 -1.40 10.84 12.35
N ALA A 149 -0.44 10.86 11.42
CA ALA A 149 -0.09 9.72 10.59
C ALA A 149 0.42 8.53 11.43
N GLY A 150 1.26 8.79 12.45
CA GLY A 150 1.73 7.76 13.36
C GLY A 150 0.60 7.10 14.16
N VAL A 151 -0.31 7.89 14.72
CA VAL A 151 -1.49 7.38 15.44
C VAL A 151 -2.40 6.60 14.48
N ARG A 152 -2.65 7.09 13.28
CA ARG A 152 -3.42 6.37 12.25
C ARG A 152 -2.81 5.00 11.95
N ASN A 153 -1.51 4.91 11.73
CA ASN A 153 -0.83 3.64 11.46
C ASN A 153 -0.94 2.66 12.64
N MET A 154 -0.85 3.16 13.88
CA MET A 154 -1.04 2.35 15.08
C MET A 154 -2.49 1.83 15.18
N VAL A 155 -3.49 2.68 15.00
CA VAL A 155 -4.91 2.31 15.02
C VAL A 155 -5.20 1.30 13.90
N LEU A 156 -4.69 1.51 12.68
CA LEU A 156 -4.79 0.58 11.57
C LEU A 156 -4.25 -0.80 11.95
N SER A 157 -3.04 -0.87 12.50
CA SER A 157 -2.41 -2.14 12.85
C SER A 157 -3.22 -2.89 13.92
N ILE A 158 -3.68 -2.20 14.96
CA ILE A 158 -4.48 -2.81 16.04
C ILE A 158 -5.82 -3.33 15.49
N THR A 159 -6.56 -2.53 14.75
CA THR A 159 -7.87 -2.92 14.23
C THR A 159 -7.75 -4.00 13.16
N TYR A 160 -6.70 -3.97 12.33
CA TYR A 160 -6.37 -5.03 11.39
C TYR A 160 -6.12 -6.36 12.12
N MET A 161 -5.30 -6.36 13.18
CA MET A 161 -5.00 -7.56 13.97
C MET A 161 -6.27 -8.17 14.57
N ILE A 162 -7.08 -7.36 15.25
CA ILE A 162 -8.32 -7.82 15.86
C ILE A 162 -9.25 -8.40 14.80
N SER A 163 -9.41 -7.69 13.69
CA SER A 163 -10.29 -8.12 12.60
C SER A 163 -9.77 -9.38 11.89
N SER A 164 -8.45 -9.51 11.70
CA SER A 164 -7.85 -10.68 11.07
C SER A 164 -8.02 -11.95 11.93
N ILE A 165 -7.79 -11.85 13.24
CA ILE A 165 -8.02 -12.97 14.19
C ILE A 165 -9.51 -13.32 14.23
N GLY A 166 -10.38 -12.33 14.40
CA GLY A 166 -11.83 -12.53 14.46
C GLY A 166 -12.38 -13.16 13.18
N SER A 167 -11.97 -12.67 12.03
CA SER A 167 -12.37 -13.22 10.73
C SER A 167 -11.85 -14.65 10.54
N GLY A 168 -10.59 -14.91 10.83
CA GLY A 168 -10.02 -16.26 10.77
C GLY A 168 -10.75 -17.25 11.68
N TYR A 169 -11.11 -16.82 12.90
CA TYR A 169 -11.91 -17.62 13.82
C TYR A 169 -13.30 -17.94 13.26
N LEU A 170 -13.99 -16.94 12.70
CA LEU A 170 -15.33 -17.12 12.09
C LEU A 170 -15.25 -18.08 10.89
N LEU A 171 -14.24 -17.89 10.01
CA LEU A 171 -14.03 -18.75 8.84
C LEU A 171 -13.78 -20.21 9.22
N ASN A 172 -13.12 -20.45 10.36
CA ASN A 172 -12.88 -21.82 10.85
C ASN A 172 -14.10 -22.47 11.51
N ARG A 173 -15.09 -21.67 11.95
CA ARG A 173 -16.31 -22.16 12.63
C ARG A 173 -17.50 -22.33 11.70
N LEU A 174 -17.55 -21.55 10.63
CA LEU A 174 -18.66 -21.51 9.71
C LEU A 174 -18.34 -22.33 8.44
N ALA A 175 -19.35 -22.98 7.90
CA ALA A 175 -19.21 -23.74 6.67
C ALA A 175 -18.83 -22.83 5.50
N PHE A 176 -17.95 -23.32 4.61
CA PHE A 176 -17.67 -22.68 3.33
C PHE A 176 -18.91 -22.80 2.41
N PRO A 177 -19.33 -21.73 1.69
CA PRO A 177 -18.75 -20.40 1.62
C PRO A 177 -19.36 -19.37 2.60
N LEU A 178 -20.32 -19.76 3.45
CA LEU A 178 -21.05 -18.86 4.36
C LEU A 178 -20.12 -18.04 5.25
N GLY A 179 -19.03 -18.65 5.75
CA GLY A 179 -18.04 -17.93 6.55
C GLY A 179 -17.46 -16.72 5.81
N TYR A 180 -17.11 -16.88 4.54
CA TYR A 180 -16.57 -15.79 3.72
C TYR A 180 -17.62 -14.70 3.43
N GLN A 181 -18.87 -15.06 3.20
CA GLN A 181 -19.96 -14.10 3.01
C GLN A 181 -20.12 -13.20 4.24
N ILE A 182 -20.07 -13.78 5.45
CA ILE A 182 -20.15 -13.02 6.71
C ILE A 182 -18.91 -12.14 6.88
N VAL A 183 -17.71 -12.63 6.61
CA VAL A 183 -16.47 -11.86 6.71
C VAL A 183 -16.45 -10.70 5.70
N PHE A 184 -16.94 -10.90 4.47
CA PHE A 184 -17.12 -9.84 3.50
C PHE A 184 -18.18 -8.81 3.94
N GLY A 185 -19.26 -9.26 4.57
CA GLY A 185 -20.26 -8.39 5.18
C GLY A 185 -19.70 -7.52 6.31
N ILE A 186 -18.87 -8.09 7.19
CA ILE A 186 -18.15 -7.36 8.25
C ILE A 186 -17.21 -6.30 7.62
N GLY A 187 -16.46 -6.68 6.59
CA GLY A 187 -15.60 -5.75 5.87
C GLY A 187 -16.38 -4.62 5.20
N PHE A 188 -17.51 -4.94 4.56
CA PHE A 188 -18.39 -3.92 3.99
C PHE A 188 -18.94 -2.96 5.06
N PHE A 189 -19.35 -3.45 6.22
CA PHE A 189 -19.76 -2.58 7.33
C PHE A 189 -18.62 -1.65 7.75
N GLY A 190 -17.40 -2.17 7.92
CA GLY A 190 -16.21 -1.35 8.18
C GLY A 190 -15.96 -0.31 7.08
N ALA A 191 -16.16 -0.68 5.82
CA ALA A 191 -16.04 0.22 4.68
C ALA A 191 -17.05 1.38 4.73
N VAL A 192 -18.32 1.10 5.04
CA VAL A 192 -19.37 2.12 5.17
C VAL A 192 -19.05 3.09 6.31
N MET A 193 -18.67 2.56 7.48
CA MET A 193 -18.32 3.39 8.64
C MET A 193 -17.10 4.27 8.37
N SER A 194 -16.08 3.74 7.67
CA SER A 194 -14.93 4.55 7.26
C SER A 194 -15.34 5.66 6.27
N SER A 195 -16.24 5.40 5.29
CA SER A 195 -16.75 6.46 4.39
C SER A 195 -17.52 7.53 5.15
N LEU A 196 -18.31 7.13 6.15
CA LEU A 196 -19.05 8.07 7.00
C LEU A 196 -18.09 9.04 7.72
N HIS A 197 -17.01 8.50 8.30
CA HIS A 197 -16.02 9.36 8.96
C HIS A 197 -15.26 10.25 7.99
N LEU A 198 -14.99 9.80 6.75
CA LEU A 198 -14.41 10.66 5.70
C LEU A 198 -15.33 11.84 5.33
N TYR A 199 -16.64 11.62 5.30
CA TYR A 199 -17.62 12.69 5.05
C TYR A 199 -17.59 13.77 6.13
N LEU A 200 -17.35 13.40 7.38
CA LEU A 200 -17.35 14.29 8.54
C LEU A 200 -16.05 15.12 8.68
N ILE A 201 -15.02 14.83 7.89
CA ILE A 201 -13.77 15.61 7.88
C ILE A 201 -14.02 16.93 7.14
N LYS A 202 -13.74 18.04 7.80
CA LYS A 202 -13.88 19.39 7.24
C LYS A 202 -12.49 19.95 6.93
N PRO A 203 -12.22 20.34 5.67
CA PRO A 203 -11.02 21.11 5.38
C PRO A 203 -11.02 22.38 6.24
N VAL A 204 -9.89 22.65 6.90
CA VAL A 204 -9.75 23.90 7.67
C VAL A 204 -9.58 25.01 6.66
N THR A 205 -10.60 25.86 6.56
CA THR A 205 -10.52 27.06 5.75
C THR A 205 -9.43 27.94 6.36
N ALA A 206 -8.44 28.29 5.56
CA ALA A 206 -7.31 29.14 5.94
C ALA A 206 -7.77 30.57 6.27
N SER A 207 -8.51 30.71 7.38
CA SER A 207 -8.88 32.04 7.90
C SER A 207 -7.69 32.77 8.54
N ASN A 208 -6.56 32.07 8.80
CA ASN A 208 -5.35 32.64 9.40
C ASN A 208 -4.03 32.10 8.82
N ALA A 209 -4.03 31.29 7.78
CA ALA A 209 -2.83 31.05 7.03
C ALA A 209 -2.53 32.30 6.21
N LYS A 210 -1.47 33.04 6.55
CA LYS A 210 -0.80 33.95 5.60
C LYS A 210 -0.81 33.22 4.26
N ALA A 211 -1.45 33.82 3.27
CA ALA A 211 -1.63 33.29 1.94
C ALA A 211 -0.38 32.48 1.53
N LEU A 212 -0.54 31.16 1.42
CA LEU A 212 0.36 30.42 0.54
C LEU A 212 0.34 31.20 -0.77
N PRO A 213 1.49 31.48 -1.38
CA PRO A 213 1.53 32.25 -2.60
C PRO A 213 0.45 31.69 -3.52
N SER A 214 -0.53 32.56 -3.78
CA SER A 214 -1.57 32.36 -4.77
C SER A 214 -0.97 31.63 -5.96
N LYS A 215 -1.72 30.62 -6.47
CA LYS A 215 -1.50 29.97 -7.78
C LYS A 215 -0.17 30.38 -8.40
N PRO A 216 0.74 29.47 -8.74
CA PRO A 216 1.82 29.87 -9.62
C PRO A 216 1.12 30.70 -10.71
N GLU A 217 1.46 31.98 -10.81
CA GLU A 217 1.01 32.77 -11.96
C GLU A 217 1.28 31.89 -13.16
N PRO A 218 0.29 31.71 -14.04
CA PRO A 218 0.55 30.98 -15.25
C PRO A 218 1.79 31.65 -15.83
N VAL A 219 2.91 30.95 -15.88
CA VAL A 219 4.11 31.41 -16.57
C VAL A 219 3.58 31.87 -17.90
N ARG A 220 3.57 33.19 -18.12
CA ARG A 220 3.19 33.79 -19.41
C ARG A 220 4.16 33.18 -20.40
N SER A 221 3.73 32.12 -21.04
CA SER A 221 4.40 31.59 -22.23
C SER A 221 4.41 32.75 -23.22
N PRO A 222 5.53 33.00 -23.90
CA PRO A 222 5.57 33.96 -24.99
C PRO A 222 4.44 33.62 -25.96
N GLU A 223 3.58 34.59 -26.22
CA GLU A 223 2.51 34.50 -27.21
C GLU A 223 3.10 33.97 -28.52
N GLY A 224 2.65 32.81 -28.99
CA GLY A 224 2.93 32.41 -30.34
C GLY A 224 3.24 30.94 -30.64
N THR A 225 2.92 29.99 -29.75
CA THR A 225 2.95 28.58 -30.20
C THR A 225 1.69 27.86 -29.74
N ASN A 226 0.85 27.48 -30.72
CA ASN A 226 -0.19 26.46 -30.59
C ASN A 226 0.46 25.12 -30.20
N GLN A 227 0.97 24.99 -28.98
CA GLN A 227 1.37 23.70 -28.45
C GLN A 227 0.13 23.04 -27.83
N ARG A 228 -0.52 22.18 -28.62
CA ARG A 228 -1.09 20.96 -28.05
C ARG A 228 0.04 20.34 -27.25
N SER A 229 0.02 20.54 -25.91
CA SER A 229 0.96 19.87 -25.04
C SER A 229 0.80 18.36 -25.28
N SER A 230 1.67 17.80 -26.08
CA SER A 230 1.72 16.36 -26.30
C SER A 230 1.84 15.71 -24.93
N PHE A 231 1.06 14.68 -24.67
CA PHE A 231 1.17 13.83 -23.47
C PHE A 231 2.64 13.49 -23.16
N PHE A 232 3.46 13.36 -24.18
CA PHE A 232 4.90 13.10 -24.07
C PHE A 232 5.74 14.31 -23.62
N SER A 233 5.29 15.55 -23.81
CA SER A 233 6.03 16.73 -23.33
C SER A 233 5.80 16.99 -21.84
N ALA A 234 4.73 16.44 -21.27
CA ALA A 234 4.49 16.46 -19.82
C ALA A 234 5.35 15.42 -19.08
N ILE A 235 5.91 14.43 -19.79
CA ILE A 235 6.80 13.42 -19.22
C ILE A 235 8.22 13.99 -19.21
N ARG A 236 8.69 14.46 -18.06
CA ARG A 236 10.04 14.98 -17.80
C ARG A 236 11.09 13.86 -18.00
N ALA A 237 11.37 13.51 -19.27
CA ALA A 237 12.35 12.45 -19.60
C ALA A 237 13.79 12.81 -19.21
N ASP A 238 14.09 14.11 -18.98
CA ASP A 238 15.34 14.63 -18.47
C ASP A 238 15.70 14.04 -17.08
N ILE A 239 14.72 13.66 -16.25
CA ILE A 239 14.91 13.02 -14.95
C ILE A 239 15.76 11.74 -15.08
N TRP A 240 15.65 10.99 -16.19
CA TRP A 240 16.45 9.80 -16.45
C TRP A 240 17.92 10.09 -16.74
N GLN A 241 18.27 11.33 -17.02
CA GLN A 241 19.67 11.77 -17.21
C GLN A 241 20.30 12.23 -15.90
N THR A 242 19.51 12.41 -14.84
CA THR A 242 19.97 12.82 -13.51
C THR A 242 20.52 11.62 -12.70
N PRO A 243 21.32 11.87 -11.64
CA PRO A 243 21.76 10.81 -10.70
C PRO A 243 20.60 10.05 -10.06
N PHE A 244 19.39 10.62 -10.01
CA PHE A 244 18.18 10.00 -9.46
C PHE A 244 17.81 8.70 -10.19
N ARG A 245 18.21 8.50 -11.44
CA ARG A 245 18.00 7.23 -12.15
C ARG A 245 18.53 6.01 -11.38
N VAL A 246 19.62 6.16 -10.63
CA VAL A 246 20.19 5.06 -9.83
C VAL A 246 19.24 4.67 -8.70
N VAL A 247 18.63 5.68 -8.04
CA VAL A 247 17.61 5.47 -7.01
C VAL A 247 16.36 4.82 -7.61
N LEU A 248 15.92 5.29 -8.79
CA LEU A 248 14.78 4.71 -9.49
C LEU A 248 15.02 3.24 -9.84
N PHE A 249 16.17 2.86 -10.40
CA PHE A 249 16.49 1.47 -10.70
C PHE A 249 16.63 0.60 -9.44
N ALA A 250 17.20 1.15 -8.38
CA ALA A 250 17.30 0.44 -7.10
C ALA A 250 15.92 0.17 -6.47
N LEU A 251 15.02 1.15 -6.52
CA LEU A 251 13.63 1.00 -6.06
C LEU A 251 12.79 0.13 -7.00
N LEU A 252 13.03 0.18 -8.32
CA LEU A 252 12.43 -0.75 -9.28
C LEU A 252 12.80 -2.18 -8.91
N ALA A 253 14.08 -2.48 -8.70
CA ALA A 253 14.52 -3.82 -8.30
C ALA A 253 13.87 -4.27 -6.99
N PHE A 254 13.77 -3.38 -5.99
CA PHE A 254 13.08 -3.65 -4.73
C PHE A 254 11.60 -3.95 -4.95
N HIS A 255 10.85 -3.06 -5.60
CA HIS A 255 9.40 -3.24 -5.77
C HIS A 255 9.07 -4.44 -6.65
N LEU A 256 9.85 -4.71 -7.69
CA LEU A 256 9.66 -5.91 -8.52
C LEU A 256 9.82 -7.17 -7.67
N THR A 257 10.93 -7.29 -6.93
CA THR A 257 11.18 -8.46 -6.08
C THR A 257 10.22 -8.58 -4.90
N GLN A 258 9.59 -7.48 -4.49
CA GLN A 258 8.53 -7.48 -3.49
C GLN A 258 7.22 -8.04 -4.06
N ASN A 259 6.86 -7.69 -5.29
CA ASN A 259 5.58 -8.04 -5.88
C ASN A 259 5.55 -9.43 -6.54
N LEU A 260 6.71 -9.98 -6.95
CA LEU A 260 6.80 -11.33 -7.52
C LEU A 260 6.21 -12.43 -6.62
N PRO A 261 6.53 -12.52 -5.31
CA PRO A 261 6.01 -13.59 -4.45
C PRO A 261 4.60 -13.32 -3.90
N LEU A 262 4.06 -12.09 -3.97
CA LEU A 262 2.78 -11.75 -3.34
C LEU A 262 1.61 -12.66 -3.76
N PRO A 263 1.37 -12.94 -5.06
CA PRO A 263 0.29 -13.82 -5.49
C PRO A 263 0.52 -15.30 -5.15
N ILE A 264 1.77 -15.66 -4.83
CA ILE A 264 2.16 -17.05 -4.53
C ILE A 264 1.91 -17.39 -3.08
N PHE A 265 2.03 -16.45 -2.15
CA PHE A 265 1.84 -16.69 -0.73
C PHE A 265 0.49 -17.34 -0.39
N PRO A 266 -0.68 -16.88 -0.89
CA PRO A 266 -1.95 -17.55 -0.66
C PRO A 266 -1.97 -18.99 -1.15
N LEU A 267 -1.36 -19.28 -2.31
CA LEU A 267 -1.26 -20.64 -2.84
C LEU A 267 -0.40 -21.56 -1.95
N VAL A 268 0.72 -21.03 -1.44
CA VAL A 268 1.56 -21.81 -0.51
C VAL A 268 0.82 -22.05 0.80
N GLN A 269 0.14 -21.05 1.35
CA GLN A 269 -0.63 -21.16 2.59
C GLN A 269 -1.76 -22.19 2.47
N VAL A 270 -2.50 -22.16 1.36
CA VAL A 270 -3.69 -23.01 1.16
C VAL A 270 -3.32 -24.39 0.62
N ASN A 271 -2.50 -24.48 -0.42
CA ASN A 271 -2.30 -25.71 -1.19
C ASN A 271 -1.05 -26.51 -0.76
N VAL A 272 -0.05 -25.86 -0.16
CA VAL A 272 1.19 -26.52 0.28
C VAL A 272 1.19 -26.77 1.78
N LEU A 273 0.93 -25.72 2.57
CA LEU A 273 0.93 -25.79 4.04
C LEU A 273 -0.40 -26.25 4.61
N HIS A 274 -1.46 -26.27 3.80
CA HIS A 274 -2.83 -26.63 4.21
C HIS A 274 -3.30 -25.89 5.47
N LEU A 275 -2.90 -24.61 5.61
CA LEU A 275 -3.27 -23.80 6.77
C LEU A 275 -4.78 -23.55 6.79
N THR A 276 -5.35 -23.60 7.98
CA THR A 276 -6.72 -23.12 8.21
C THR A 276 -6.79 -21.60 8.12
N ASP A 277 -7.97 -21.06 7.84
CA ASP A 277 -8.17 -19.61 7.77
C ASP A 277 -7.90 -18.92 9.11
N ASN A 278 -8.14 -19.63 10.24
CA ASN A 278 -7.76 -19.17 11.58
C ASN A 278 -6.24 -19.04 11.73
N GLN A 279 -5.47 -20.03 11.26
CA GLN A 279 -4.01 -19.98 11.29
C GLN A 279 -3.47 -18.85 10.41
N ILE A 280 -4.06 -18.62 9.25
CA ILE A 280 -3.70 -17.50 8.36
C ILE A 280 -4.01 -16.17 9.04
N GLY A 281 -5.18 -16.04 9.67
CA GLY A 281 -5.57 -14.83 10.42
C GLY A 281 -4.62 -14.51 11.58
N ILE A 282 -4.21 -15.53 12.35
CA ILE A 282 -3.23 -15.38 13.44
C ILE A 282 -1.86 -14.97 12.88
N GLY A 283 -1.38 -15.61 11.79
CA GLY A 283 -0.12 -15.24 11.16
C GLY A 283 -0.10 -13.80 10.65
N SER A 284 -1.19 -13.35 10.03
CA SER A 284 -1.36 -11.95 9.61
C SER A 284 -1.36 -11.00 10.81
N ALA A 285 -2.02 -11.36 11.90
CA ALA A 285 -2.01 -10.56 13.13
C ALA A 285 -0.61 -10.47 13.76
N ILE A 286 0.13 -11.58 13.82
CA ILE A 286 1.53 -11.60 14.29
C ILE A 286 2.39 -10.67 13.43
N PHE A 287 2.25 -10.75 12.11
CA PHE A 287 2.98 -9.87 11.18
C PHE A 287 2.74 -8.39 11.51
N TYR A 288 1.48 -7.96 11.63
CA TYR A 288 1.14 -6.55 11.91
C TYR A 288 1.51 -6.13 13.33
N PHE A 289 1.45 -7.03 14.30
CA PHE A 289 1.90 -6.78 15.67
C PHE A 289 3.40 -6.50 15.73
N ILE A 290 4.20 -7.35 15.12
CA ILE A 290 5.66 -7.19 15.08
C ILE A 290 6.05 -6.00 14.20
N LEU A 291 5.33 -5.73 13.11
CA LEU A 291 5.50 -4.52 12.30
C LEU A 291 5.29 -3.26 13.16
N LEU A 292 4.25 -3.23 13.98
CA LEU A 292 3.97 -2.11 14.88
C LEU A 292 5.12 -1.92 15.89
N ILE A 293 5.60 -3.00 16.52
CA ILE A 293 6.74 -2.94 17.46
C ILE A 293 8.00 -2.48 16.74
N GLY A 294 8.31 -3.07 15.56
CA GLY A 294 9.49 -2.71 14.77
C GLY A 294 9.51 -1.24 14.34
N SER A 295 8.33 -0.68 14.04
CA SER A 295 8.21 0.73 13.66
C SER A 295 8.63 1.70 14.77
N THR A 296 8.54 1.31 16.05
CA THR A 296 8.99 2.14 17.18
C THR A 296 10.50 2.32 17.24
N GLN A 297 11.26 1.34 16.69
CA GLN A 297 12.73 1.36 16.67
C GLN A 297 13.30 2.11 15.46
N LEU A 298 12.46 2.36 14.45
CA LEU A 298 12.87 2.93 13.18
C LEU A 298 13.63 4.26 13.34
N ARG A 299 13.10 5.17 14.19
CA ARG A 299 13.70 6.49 14.41
C ARG A 299 15.15 6.39 14.92
N SER A 300 15.38 5.53 15.90
CA SER A 300 16.72 5.32 16.48
C SER A 300 17.68 4.76 15.44
N MET A 301 17.26 3.77 14.66
CA MET A 301 18.09 3.17 13.62
C MET A 301 18.44 4.18 12.51
N VAL A 302 17.46 4.96 12.06
CA VAL A 302 17.67 5.99 11.03
C VAL A 302 18.65 7.06 11.53
N GLN A 303 18.55 7.50 12.78
CA GLN A 303 19.48 8.47 13.36
C GLN A 303 20.91 7.95 13.43
N GLN A 304 21.11 6.63 13.61
CA GLN A 304 22.44 6.03 13.72
C GLN A 304 23.09 5.75 12.36
N ILE A 305 22.36 5.24 11.39
CA ILE A 305 22.93 4.73 10.13
C ILE A 305 22.33 5.33 8.85
N GLY A 306 21.34 6.22 8.96
CA GLY A 306 20.69 6.93 7.84
C GLY A 306 19.62 6.10 7.12
N HIS A 307 18.76 6.80 6.36
CA HIS A 307 17.60 6.17 5.67
C HIS A 307 18.01 5.13 4.63
N GLN A 308 19.07 5.38 3.84
CA GLN A 308 19.57 4.45 2.81
C GLN A 308 19.93 3.08 3.41
N LYS A 309 20.76 3.07 4.47
CA LYS A 309 21.24 1.81 5.07
C LYS A 309 20.13 1.07 5.78
N VAL A 310 19.23 1.78 6.49
CA VAL A 310 18.05 1.16 7.12
C VAL A 310 17.13 0.53 6.06
N THR A 311 16.88 1.23 4.95
CA THR A 311 16.11 0.71 3.81
C THR A 311 16.76 -0.56 3.25
N ALA A 312 18.06 -0.53 3.00
CA ALA A 312 18.81 -1.68 2.46
C ALA A 312 18.75 -2.89 3.41
N ILE A 313 18.99 -2.69 4.71
CA ILE A 313 18.89 -3.75 5.73
C ILE A 313 17.46 -4.30 5.80
N GLY A 314 16.45 -3.42 5.78
CA GLY A 314 15.05 -3.84 5.76
C GLY A 314 14.74 -4.72 4.54
N ILE A 315 15.18 -4.33 3.34
CA ILE A 315 14.96 -5.09 2.10
C ILE A 315 15.71 -6.44 2.14
N LEU A 316 16.95 -6.46 2.62
CA LEU A 316 17.69 -7.71 2.83
C LEU A 316 16.97 -8.64 3.78
N SER A 317 16.49 -8.11 4.91
CA SER A 317 15.74 -8.88 5.90
C SER A 317 14.39 -9.37 5.37
N MET A 318 13.72 -8.60 4.48
CA MET A 318 12.47 -9.03 3.84
C MET A 318 12.64 -10.28 2.97
N ALA A 319 13.85 -10.64 2.54
CA ALA A 319 14.12 -11.89 1.83
C ALA A 319 13.90 -13.11 2.72
N LEU A 320 13.98 -12.96 4.03
CA LEU A 320 13.73 -14.04 4.98
C LEU A 320 12.27 -14.52 4.97
N TYR A 321 11.32 -13.66 4.55
CA TYR A 321 9.90 -14.04 4.50
C TYR A 321 9.63 -15.11 3.42
N PRO A 322 9.95 -14.90 2.13
CA PRO A 322 9.79 -15.97 1.13
C PRO A 322 10.66 -17.19 1.42
N ILE A 323 11.86 -17.07 2.00
CA ILE A 323 12.67 -18.22 2.43
C ILE A 323 11.94 -18.98 3.55
N GLY A 324 11.46 -18.28 4.56
CA GLY A 324 10.71 -18.88 5.66
C GLY A 324 9.43 -19.55 5.19
N MET A 325 8.69 -18.94 4.24
CA MET A 325 7.52 -19.57 3.61
C MET A 325 7.88 -20.85 2.86
N ALA A 326 9.00 -20.87 2.12
CA ALA A 326 9.46 -22.06 1.40
C ALA A 326 9.92 -23.20 2.34
N LEU A 327 10.46 -22.85 3.50
CA LEU A 327 10.91 -23.81 4.53
C LEU A 327 9.80 -24.21 5.51
N SER A 328 8.66 -23.52 5.51
CA SER A 328 7.58 -23.81 6.46
C SER A 328 6.95 -25.18 6.18
N GLN A 329 6.70 -25.93 7.24
CA GLN A 329 6.09 -27.27 7.20
C GLN A 329 4.80 -27.33 8.04
N ASN A 330 4.59 -26.35 8.90
CA ASN A 330 3.45 -26.29 9.81
C ASN A 330 3.13 -24.84 10.20
N SER A 331 2.06 -24.65 10.96
CA SER A 331 1.61 -23.32 11.39
C SER A 331 2.62 -22.61 12.28
N LEU A 332 3.40 -23.30 13.11
CA LEU A 332 4.40 -22.65 13.97
C LEU A 332 5.52 -22.01 13.12
N HIS A 333 6.03 -22.73 12.12
CA HIS A 333 7.02 -22.17 11.19
C HIS A 333 6.44 -20.94 10.45
N PHE A 334 5.18 -20.99 10.03
CA PHE A 334 4.48 -19.87 9.41
C PHE A 334 4.37 -18.65 10.36
N TYR A 335 4.08 -18.86 11.65
CA TYR A 335 4.01 -17.77 12.64
C TYR A 335 5.37 -17.12 12.89
N ILE A 336 6.43 -17.92 12.99
CA ILE A 336 7.80 -17.40 13.10
C ILE A 336 8.17 -16.60 11.85
N THR A 337 7.86 -17.13 10.66
CA THR A 337 8.07 -16.43 9.39
C THR A 337 7.30 -15.12 9.34
N SER A 338 6.05 -15.10 9.81
CA SER A 338 5.23 -13.90 9.88
C SER A 338 5.82 -12.84 10.82
N ALA A 339 6.37 -13.26 11.97
CA ALA A 339 7.05 -12.34 12.89
C ALA A 339 8.31 -11.71 12.26
N ILE A 340 9.15 -12.53 11.62
CA ILE A 340 10.34 -12.06 10.89
C ILE A 340 9.95 -11.11 9.77
N GLY A 341 8.91 -11.47 8.99
CA GLY A 341 8.39 -10.63 7.91
C GLY A 341 7.86 -9.27 8.39
N GLY A 342 7.15 -9.25 9.52
CA GLY A 342 6.66 -8.03 10.14
C GLY A 342 7.79 -7.07 10.55
N LEU A 343 8.84 -7.59 11.21
CA LEU A 343 10.00 -6.81 11.60
C LEU A 343 10.75 -6.25 10.38
N ALA A 344 11.03 -7.09 9.41
CA ALA A 344 11.70 -6.69 8.17
C ALA A 344 10.92 -5.63 7.40
N SER A 345 9.58 -5.79 7.33
CA SER A 345 8.70 -4.82 6.67
C SER A 345 8.67 -3.48 7.39
N ALA A 346 8.73 -3.45 8.73
CA ALA A 346 8.79 -2.21 9.50
C ALA A 346 10.02 -1.37 9.13
N LEU A 347 11.18 -2.01 8.98
CA LEU A 347 12.43 -1.35 8.61
C LEU A 347 12.39 -0.86 7.16
N ALA A 348 11.99 -1.72 6.21
CA ALA A 348 11.97 -1.38 4.81
C ALA A 348 10.97 -0.26 4.52
N THR A 349 9.68 -0.48 4.86
CA THR A 349 8.58 0.45 4.49
C THR A 349 8.63 1.76 5.25
N GLY A 350 9.15 1.76 6.48
CA GLY A 350 9.30 2.97 7.27
C GLY A 350 10.45 3.89 6.82
N ALA A 351 11.48 3.35 6.19
CA ALA A 351 12.66 4.12 5.80
C ALA A 351 12.67 4.52 4.31
N TYR A 352 12.14 3.68 3.39
CA TYR A 352 12.31 3.91 1.94
C TYR A 352 11.64 5.19 1.44
N ALA A 353 10.52 5.60 2.04
CA ALA A 353 9.83 6.82 1.62
C ALA A 353 10.68 8.07 1.87
N ASN A 354 11.33 8.15 3.01
CA ASN A 354 12.26 9.23 3.33
C ASN A 354 13.54 9.12 2.50
N TYR A 355 14.07 7.91 2.31
CA TYR A 355 15.19 7.66 1.41
C TYR A 355 14.90 8.18 -0.02
N LEU A 356 13.69 7.93 -0.55
CA LEU A 356 13.26 8.46 -1.83
C LEU A 356 13.27 9.99 -1.82
N LEU A 357 12.64 10.62 -0.80
CA LEU A 357 12.51 12.09 -0.71
C LEU A 357 13.84 12.81 -0.53
N GLU A 358 14.84 12.20 0.11
CA GLU A 358 16.20 12.76 0.26
C GLU A 358 16.93 12.92 -1.08
N HIS A 359 16.52 12.18 -2.12
CA HIS A 359 17.15 12.19 -3.43
C HIS A 359 16.37 12.98 -4.49
N ILE A 360 15.30 13.64 -4.10
CA ILE A 360 14.43 14.41 -4.98
C ILE A 360 14.62 15.91 -4.69
N PRO A 361 14.91 16.74 -5.71
CA PRO A 361 14.93 18.20 -5.58
C PRO A 361 13.60 18.74 -5.06
N GLU A 362 13.65 19.73 -4.16
CA GLU A 362 12.45 20.28 -3.52
C GLU A 362 11.48 20.93 -4.52
N ASP A 363 12.02 21.64 -5.49
CA ASP A 363 11.26 22.40 -6.48
C ASP A 363 10.55 21.49 -7.51
N ASP A 364 11.09 20.30 -7.79
CA ASP A 364 10.61 19.38 -8.82
C ASP A 364 9.95 18.09 -8.24
N ARG A 365 9.70 18.03 -6.95
CA ARG A 365 9.14 16.84 -6.27
C ARG A 365 7.97 16.18 -6.99
N PRO A 366 6.97 16.90 -7.51
CA PRO A 366 5.83 16.26 -8.17
C PRO A 366 6.23 15.41 -9.39
N ALA A 367 7.15 15.90 -10.23
CA ALA A 367 7.58 15.21 -11.43
C ALA A 367 8.37 13.93 -11.11
N TYR A 368 9.28 13.99 -10.13
CA TYR A 368 10.05 12.84 -9.67
C TYR A 368 9.17 11.77 -9.02
N LEU A 369 8.21 12.17 -8.18
CA LEU A 369 7.25 11.26 -7.58
C LEU A 369 6.29 10.65 -8.61
N ALA A 370 5.95 11.35 -9.68
CA ALA A 370 5.17 10.81 -10.79
C ALA A 370 5.91 9.64 -11.46
N TRP A 371 7.21 9.80 -11.79
CA TRP A 371 8.04 8.71 -12.31
C TRP A 371 8.15 7.53 -11.35
N TYR A 372 8.38 7.82 -10.05
CA TYR A 372 8.39 6.77 -9.05
C TYR A 372 7.07 5.98 -9.01
N ASN A 373 5.92 6.66 -9.05
CA ASN A 373 4.61 5.99 -9.06
C ASN A 373 4.38 5.16 -10.32
N VAL A 374 4.84 5.61 -11.49
CA VAL A 374 4.79 4.81 -12.73
C VAL A 374 5.59 3.53 -12.56
N ILE A 375 6.83 3.63 -12.07
CA ILE A 375 7.70 2.47 -11.81
C ILE A 375 7.08 1.53 -10.79
N LEU A 376 6.54 2.05 -9.69
CA LEU A 376 5.88 1.25 -8.66
C LEU A 376 4.72 0.43 -9.24
N ASN A 377 3.81 1.07 -9.97
CA ASN A 377 2.67 0.37 -10.57
C ASN A 377 3.10 -0.62 -11.65
N LEU A 378 4.13 -0.30 -12.43
CA LEU A 378 4.72 -1.24 -13.38
C LEU A 378 5.30 -2.47 -12.68
N CYS A 379 6.00 -2.28 -11.56
CA CYS A 379 6.52 -3.39 -10.76
C CYS A 379 5.41 -4.25 -10.14
N VAL A 380 4.31 -3.62 -9.69
CA VAL A 380 3.13 -4.35 -9.22
C VAL A 380 2.55 -5.19 -10.35
N LEU A 381 2.34 -4.61 -11.52
CA LEU A 381 1.78 -5.31 -12.69
C LEU A 381 2.68 -6.48 -13.13
N VAL A 382 3.96 -6.19 -13.40
CA VAL A 382 4.91 -7.20 -13.90
C VAL A 382 5.19 -8.26 -12.83
N GLY A 383 5.34 -7.87 -11.57
CA GLY A 383 5.61 -8.78 -10.47
C GLY A 383 4.43 -9.70 -10.18
N SER A 384 3.21 -9.15 -10.12
CA SER A 384 2.02 -9.94 -9.81
C SER A 384 1.64 -10.93 -10.92
N LEU A 385 1.92 -10.62 -12.18
CA LEU A 385 1.70 -11.55 -13.29
C LEU A 385 2.90 -12.45 -13.55
N GLY A 386 4.12 -11.92 -13.47
CA GLY A 386 5.36 -12.66 -13.73
C GLY A 386 5.69 -13.68 -12.65
N GLY A 387 5.42 -13.37 -11.38
CA GLY A 387 5.68 -14.28 -10.27
C GLY A 387 5.01 -15.64 -10.44
N PRO A 388 3.68 -15.70 -10.64
CA PRO A 388 2.98 -16.96 -10.90
C PRO A 388 3.43 -17.69 -12.16
N LEU A 389 3.79 -16.98 -13.24
CA LEU A 389 4.31 -17.61 -14.46
C LEU A 389 5.63 -18.34 -14.20
N ILE A 390 6.54 -17.70 -13.45
CA ILE A 390 7.79 -18.32 -13.02
C ILE A 390 7.50 -19.52 -12.11
N ALA A 391 6.61 -19.36 -11.12
CA ALA A 391 6.26 -20.42 -10.19
C ALA A 391 5.62 -21.63 -10.87
N ASN A 392 4.81 -21.43 -11.92
CA ASN A 392 4.25 -22.52 -12.71
C ASN A 392 5.33 -23.30 -13.49
N ALA A 393 6.40 -22.64 -13.93
CA ALA A 393 7.49 -23.29 -14.67
C ALA A 393 8.45 -24.10 -13.77
N ILE A 394 8.73 -23.63 -12.54
CA ILE A 394 9.79 -24.20 -11.68
C ILE A 394 9.28 -24.70 -10.32
N GLY A 395 7.98 -24.56 -10.05
CA GLY A 395 7.36 -24.90 -8.76
C GLY A 395 7.37 -23.75 -7.75
N LEU A 396 6.35 -23.74 -6.86
CA LEU A 396 6.12 -22.67 -5.89
C LEU A 396 7.31 -22.44 -4.95
N THR A 397 7.87 -23.53 -4.40
CA THR A 397 8.97 -23.47 -3.43
C THR A 397 10.26 -22.91 -4.07
N MET A 398 10.62 -23.40 -5.25
CA MET A 398 11.83 -22.93 -5.95
C MET A 398 11.68 -21.46 -6.37
N ALA A 399 10.51 -21.06 -6.82
CA ALA A 399 10.23 -19.66 -7.15
C ALA A 399 10.44 -18.74 -5.93
N LEU A 400 10.00 -19.14 -4.74
CA LEU A 400 10.20 -18.35 -3.51
C LEU A 400 11.69 -18.16 -3.19
N TYR A 401 12.54 -19.20 -3.38
CA TYR A 401 13.99 -19.05 -3.21
C TYR A 401 14.61 -18.10 -4.22
N ILE A 402 14.22 -18.18 -5.49
CA ILE A 402 14.73 -17.29 -6.54
C ILE A 402 14.31 -15.84 -6.24
N PHE A 403 13.06 -15.60 -5.82
CA PHE A 403 12.60 -14.27 -5.47
C PHE A 403 13.29 -13.73 -4.22
N ALA A 404 13.60 -14.57 -3.25
CA ALA A 404 14.41 -14.21 -2.10
C ALA A 404 15.83 -13.81 -2.52
N ALA A 405 16.48 -14.60 -3.37
CA ALA A 405 17.82 -14.27 -3.89
C ALA A 405 17.82 -12.95 -4.67
N ALA A 406 16.84 -12.75 -5.55
CA ALA A 406 16.68 -11.47 -6.26
C ALA A 406 16.48 -10.29 -5.31
N ARG A 407 15.73 -10.48 -4.22
CA ARG A 407 15.53 -9.44 -3.19
C ARG A 407 16.81 -9.14 -2.41
N ILE A 408 17.62 -10.15 -2.11
CA ILE A 408 18.95 -9.96 -1.50
C ILE A 408 19.81 -9.10 -2.42
N LEU A 409 19.83 -9.39 -3.73
CA LEU A 409 20.57 -8.59 -4.70
C LEU A 409 20.08 -7.14 -4.77
N ALA A 410 18.76 -6.92 -4.73
CA ALA A 410 18.18 -5.58 -4.68
C ALA A 410 18.60 -4.82 -3.40
N GLY A 411 18.58 -5.49 -2.24
CA GLY A 411 19.05 -4.89 -0.98
C GLY A 411 20.54 -4.55 -1.00
N ILE A 412 21.39 -5.42 -1.54
CA ILE A 412 22.82 -5.16 -1.74
C ILE A 412 23.02 -3.98 -2.70
N ALA A 413 22.24 -3.90 -3.78
CA ALA A 413 22.30 -2.80 -4.73
C ALA A 413 22.01 -1.45 -4.06
N ILE A 414 20.95 -1.36 -3.25
CA ILE A 414 20.65 -0.15 -2.48
C ILE A 414 21.78 0.17 -1.49
N PHE A 415 22.28 -0.84 -0.78
CA PHE A 415 23.34 -0.64 0.21
C PHE A 415 24.62 -0.08 -0.42
N LYS A 416 25.02 -0.63 -1.58
CA LYS A 416 26.28 -0.25 -2.24
C LYS A 416 26.15 0.98 -3.14
N TRP A 417 25.03 1.13 -3.86
CA TRP A 417 24.89 2.14 -4.92
C TRP A 417 23.76 3.15 -4.70
N GLY A 418 22.97 2.99 -3.65
CA GLY A 418 21.78 3.79 -3.39
C GLY A 418 22.04 5.27 -3.03
N ASN A 419 23.27 5.73 -2.89
CA ASN A 419 23.57 7.15 -2.65
C ASN A 419 24.49 7.71 -3.76
N PRO A 420 23.93 8.07 -4.93
CA PRO A 420 24.71 8.61 -6.04
C PRO A 420 25.25 10.02 -5.77
N ILE A 421 24.61 10.81 -4.90
CA ILE A 421 25.00 12.18 -4.59
C ILE A 421 26.29 12.21 -3.76
N ALA A 422 26.42 11.35 -2.76
CA ALA A 422 27.63 11.26 -1.94
C ALA A 422 28.87 10.82 -2.73
N ARG A 423 28.68 10.16 -3.88
CA ARG A 423 29.79 9.74 -4.76
C ARG A 423 30.23 10.81 -5.75
N ALA A 424 29.40 11.81 -6.00
CA ALA A 424 29.72 12.92 -6.90
C ALA A 424 30.51 14.03 -6.21
N GLN A 425 30.66 14.01 -4.88
CA GLN A 425 31.53 14.94 -4.16
C GLN A 425 32.97 14.40 -4.22
N PRO A 426 33.95 15.20 -4.74
CA PRO A 426 35.33 14.81 -4.69
C PRO A 426 35.77 14.68 -3.22
N ILE A 427 36.52 13.63 -2.92
CA ILE A 427 37.17 13.47 -1.61
C ILE A 427 38.01 14.74 -1.38
N PRO A 428 37.77 15.51 -0.31
CA PRO A 428 38.67 16.63 0.00
C PRO A 428 40.08 16.06 0.19
N ALA A 429 41.02 16.68 -0.56
CA ALA A 429 42.44 16.29 -0.59
C ALA A 429 43.11 16.50 0.77
#